data_3cf326204b5db44b9a00c485c02fe921
#
_entry.id   3cf326204b5db44b9a00c485c02fe921
#
_cell.length_a   1.000
_cell.length_b   1.000
_cell.length_c   1.000
_cell.angle_alpha   90.00
_cell.angle_beta   90.00
_cell.angle_gamma   90.00
#
_symmetry.space_group_name_H-M   'P 1'
#
loop_
_entity.id
_entity.type
_entity.pdbx_description
1 polymer ?
#
loop_
_entity_poly.entity_id
_entity_poly.type
_entity_poly.pdbx_seq_one_letter_code
_entity_poly.pdbx_strand_id
1 'polypeptide(L)'
;MASLQFPTSSSRSSIARSDAGAIVIGTLAKLLLMLSVVGAVGYDSISIAGAQIGAQQDAQEAALRANTVLAGRGTPEMAYAAAASYAKEHGDTLVASGFKIGTRHAVTVELRREARTIVAGFVPRVKQYTVAVATATFRDPL
;
A
#
# COMPACT_ATOMS: atom_id res chain seq x y z
N MET A 1 -89.28 10.60 -1.40
CA MET A 1 -87.97 11.04 -1.89
C MET A 1 -86.89 10.42 -0.98
N ALA A 2 -86.24 9.37 -1.43
CA ALA A 2 -85.22 8.67 -0.66
C ALA A 2 -83.83 8.99 -1.29
N SER A 3 -82.98 9.65 -0.49
CA SER A 3 -81.61 9.95 -0.89
C SER A 3 -80.72 8.75 -0.59
N LEU A 4 -80.21 8.11 -1.62
CA LEU A 4 -79.15 7.07 -1.52
C LEU A 4 -77.80 7.74 -1.33
N GLN A 5 -77.18 7.59 -0.15
CA GLN A 5 -75.78 7.89 0.08
C GLN A 5 -74.93 6.68 -0.25
N PHE A 6 -74.00 6.86 -1.21
CA PHE A 6 -72.94 5.86 -1.50
C PHE A 6 -71.75 6.07 -0.60
N PRO A 7 -71.19 5.04 0.02
CA PRO A 7 -69.93 5.15 0.78
C PRO A 7 -68.74 5.20 -0.19
N THR A 8 -67.98 6.27 -0.17
CA THR A 8 -66.70 6.36 -0.85
C THR A 8 -65.66 5.53 -0.08
N SER A 9 -65.32 4.36 -0.63
CA SER A 9 -64.18 3.57 -0.13
C SER A 9 -62.88 4.24 -0.56
N SER A 10 -62.26 4.93 0.39
CA SER A 10 -60.93 5.50 0.27
C SER A 10 -59.88 4.40 0.25
N SER A 11 -59.19 4.22 -0.87
CA SER A 11 -58.08 3.27 -1.06
C SER A 11 -56.89 3.64 -0.21
N ARG A 12 -56.66 2.92 0.88
CA ARG A 12 -55.43 2.94 1.68
C ARG A 12 -54.53 1.77 1.28
N SER A 13 -53.99 1.75 0.08
CA SER A 13 -53.10 0.64 -0.32
C SER A 13 -51.77 1.04 -0.97
N SER A 14 -51.40 2.34 -0.91
CA SER A 14 -50.19 2.81 -1.61
C SER A 14 -48.95 3.08 -0.70
N ILE A 15 -49.08 2.98 0.62
CA ILE A 15 -47.97 3.37 1.53
C ILE A 15 -47.04 2.18 1.87
N ALA A 16 -47.55 0.96 1.84
CA ALA A 16 -46.75 -0.23 2.25
C ALA A 16 -45.64 -0.65 1.24
N ARG A 17 -45.72 -0.20 -0.02
CA ARG A 17 -44.74 -0.60 -1.06
C ARG A 17 -43.46 0.25 -1.06
N SER A 18 -43.51 1.47 -0.58
CA SER A 18 -42.32 2.34 -0.54
C SER A 18 -41.36 1.95 0.57
N ASP A 19 -41.85 1.47 1.72
CA ASP A 19 -41.02 1.13 2.86
C ASP A 19 -40.17 -0.13 2.65
N ALA A 20 -40.76 -1.15 1.96
CA ALA A 20 -40.01 -2.37 1.63
C ALA A 20 -38.83 -2.09 0.67
N GLY A 21 -39.04 -1.19 -0.31
CA GLY A 21 -37.97 -0.77 -1.22
C GLY A 21 -36.86 -0.02 -0.52
N ALA A 22 -37.18 0.88 0.40
CA ALA A 22 -36.20 1.65 1.17
C ALA A 22 -35.35 0.76 2.08
N ILE A 23 -35.92 -0.27 2.71
CA ILE A 23 -35.21 -1.23 3.55
C ILE A 23 -34.23 -2.05 2.70
N VAL A 24 -34.63 -2.53 1.54
CA VAL A 24 -33.78 -3.33 0.63
C VAL A 24 -32.60 -2.48 0.12
N ILE A 25 -32.85 -1.24 -0.30
CA ILE A 25 -31.82 -0.32 -0.78
C ILE A 25 -30.85 0.01 0.35
N GLY A 26 -31.34 0.26 1.56
CA GLY A 26 -30.51 0.54 2.74
C GLY A 26 -29.61 -0.64 3.13
N THR A 27 -30.14 -1.86 3.04
CA THR A 27 -29.36 -3.08 3.32
C THR A 27 -28.31 -3.33 2.25
N LEU A 28 -28.65 -3.15 0.97
CA LEU A 28 -27.71 -3.29 -0.14
C LEU A 28 -26.58 -2.27 -0.05
N ALA A 29 -26.89 -1.02 0.28
CA ALA A 29 -25.90 0.04 0.46
C ALA A 29 -24.91 -0.29 1.59
N LYS A 30 -25.40 -0.82 2.72
CA LYS A 30 -24.55 -1.28 3.84
C LYS A 30 -23.64 -2.43 3.43
N LEU A 31 -24.14 -3.41 2.68
CA LEU A 31 -23.34 -4.53 2.18
C LEU A 31 -22.26 -4.06 1.22
N LEU A 32 -22.59 -3.15 0.29
CA LEU A 32 -21.61 -2.57 -0.63
C LEU A 32 -20.54 -1.77 0.10
N LEU A 33 -20.93 -1.00 1.12
CA LEU A 33 -19.98 -0.27 1.94
C LEU A 33 -19.03 -1.22 2.68
N MET A 34 -19.56 -2.27 3.32
CA MET A 34 -18.74 -3.27 4.00
C MET A 34 -17.79 -3.98 3.04
N LEU A 35 -18.25 -4.36 1.87
CA LEU A 35 -17.43 -5.02 0.85
C LEU A 35 -16.32 -4.09 0.35
N SER A 36 -16.60 -2.80 0.20
CA SER A 36 -15.61 -1.80 -0.20
C SER A 36 -14.52 -1.63 0.86
N VAL A 37 -14.90 -1.62 2.15
CA VAL A 37 -13.92 -1.52 3.25
C VAL A 37 -13.04 -2.77 3.32
N VAL A 38 -13.63 -3.96 3.21
CA VAL A 38 -12.89 -5.23 3.20
C VAL A 38 -11.94 -5.30 2.00
N GLY A 39 -12.40 -4.87 0.82
CA GLY A 39 -11.57 -4.80 -0.38
C GLY A 39 -10.39 -3.84 -0.23
N ALA A 40 -10.60 -2.67 0.36
CA ALA A 40 -9.56 -1.68 0.60
C ALA A 40 -8.51 -2.19 1.59
N VAL A 41 -8.93 -2.82 2.69
CA VAL A 41 -8.01 -3.43 3.67
C VAL A 41 -7.20 -4.58 3.05
N GLY A 42 -7.86 -5.43 2.24
CA GLY A 42 -7.19 -6.49 1.50
C GLY A 42 -6.12 -5.95 0.54
N TYR A 43 -6.45 -4.92 -0.21
CA TYR A 43 -5.50 -4.25 -1.10
C TYR A 43 -4.30 -3.67 -0.33
N ASP A 44 -4.54 -2.97 0.78
CA ASP A 44 -3.48 -2.39 1.61
C ASP A 44 -2.53 -3.47 2.14
N SER A 45 -3.07 -4.62 2.57
CA SER A 45 -2.25 -5.73 3.07
C SER A 45 -1.31 -6.29 2.00
N ILE A 46 -1.82 -6.49 0.79
CA ILE A 46 -1.02 -6.96 -0.36
C ILE A 46 0.01 -5.90 -0.76
N SER A 47 -0.36 -4.62 -0.77
CA SER A 47 0.54 -3.52 -1.10
C SER A 47 1.69 -3.39 -0.11
N ILE A 48 1.41 -3.53 1.20
CA ILE A 48 2.43 -3.49 2.25
C ILE A 48 3.40 -4.67 2.12
N ALA A 49 2.88 -5.88 1.94
CA ALA A 49 3.72 -7.07 1.73
C ALA A 49 4.57 -6.96 0.46
N GLY A 50 3.99 -6.49 -0.64
CA GLY A 50 4.69 -6.25 -1.90
C GLY A 50 5.79 -5.20 -1.77
N ALA A 51 5.55 -4.13 -1.00
CA ALA A 51 6.56 -3.10 -0.72
C ALA A 51 7.75 -3.67 0.06
N GLN A 52 7.51 -4.55 1.04
CA GLN A 52 8.58 -5.20 1.82
C GLN A 52 9.45 -6.12 0.95
N ILE A 53 8.81 -6.98 0.14
CA ILE A 53 9.53 -7.88 -0.76
C ILE A 53 10.32 -7.08 -1.80
N GLY A 54 9.69 -6.08 -2.42
CA GLY A 54 10.33 -5.22 -3.40
C GLY A 54 11.53 -4.46 -2.82
N ALA A 55 11.36 -3.83 -1.66
CA ALA A 55 12.46 -3.11 -1.00
C ALA A 55 13.65 -4.05 -0.67
N GLN A 56 13.37 -5.32 -0.28
CA GLN A 56 14.43 -6.30 -0.02
C GLN A 56 15.21 -6.67 -1.28
N GLN A 57 14.53 -6.89 -2.40
CA GLN A 57 15.15 -7.19 -3.69
C GLN A 57 15.97 -6.00 -4.19
N ASP A 58 15.40 -4.81 -4.10
CA ASP A 58 16.06 -3.60 -4.58
C ASP A 58 17.25 -3.22 -3.69
N ALA A 59 17.21 -3.50 -2.39
CA ALA A 59 18.35 -3.32 -1.51
C ALA A 59 19.53 -4.24 -1.89
N GLN A 60 19.24 -5.50 -2.27
CA GLN A 60 20.26 -6.43 -2.74
C GLN A 60 20.90 -5.95 -4.04
N GLU A 61 20.10 -5.53 -5.01
CA GLU A 61 20.59 -5.05 -6.30
C GLU A 61 21.35 -3.72 -6.15
N ALA A 62 20.88 -2.79 -5.31
CA ALA A 62 21.59 -1.55 -5.01
C ALA A 62 22.95 -1.82 -4.36
N ALA A 63 23.03 -2.79 -3.44
CA ALA A 63 24.27 -3.20 -2.83
C ALA A 63 25.24 -3.84 -3.83
N LEU A 64 24.74 -4.67 -4.75
CA LEU A 64 25.50 -5.25 -5.85
C LEU A 64 26.09 -4.19 -6.77
N ARG A 65 25.29 -3.19 -7.19
CA ARG A 65 25.74 -2.10 -8.06
C ARG A 65 26.81 -1.25 -7.39
N ALA A 66 26.61 -0.92 -6.12
CA ALA A 66 27.62 -0.19 -5.35
C ALA A 66 28.92 -0.99 -5.23
N ASN A 67 28.83 -2.29 -4.97
CA ASN A 67 29.99 -3.19 -4.91
C ASN A 67 30.72 -3.27 -6.25
N THR A 68 30.00 -3.36 -7.37
CA THR A 68 30.59 -3.38 -8.72
C THR A 68 31.40 -2.11 -9.01
N VAL A 69 30.92 -0.95 -8.57
CA VAL A 69 31.68 0.31 -8.71
C VAL A 69 32.98 0.26 -7.91
N LEU A 70 32.94 -0.24 -6.67
CA LEU A 70 34.16 -0.37 -5.83
C LEU A 70 35.15 -1.39 -6.39
N ALA A 71 34.66 -2.53 -6.87
CA ALA A 71 35.50 -3.54 -7.54
C ALA A 71 36.18 -3.01 -8.79
N GLY A 72 35.51 -2.11 -9.52
CA GLY A 72 36.05 -1.38 -10.67
C GLY A 72 36.98 -0.22 -10.30
N ARG A 73 37.45 -0.14 -9.06
CA ARG A 73 38.28 0.95 -8.52
C ARG A 73 37.61 2.33 -8.46
N GLY A 74 36.27 2.34 -8.39
CA GLY A 74 35.50 3.56 -8.13
C GLY A 74 35.65 4.03 -6.69
N THR A 75 35.24 5.28 -6.45
CA THR A 75 35.29 5.86 -5.08
C THR A 75 34.04 5.49 -4.27
N PRO A 76 34.09 5.58 -2.93
CA PRO A 76 32.91 5.41 -2.07
C PRO A 76 31.73 6.30 -2.47
N GLU A 77 32.00 7.53 -2.90
CA GLU A 77 30.98 8.48 -3.35
C GLU A 77 30.31 8.01 -4.65
N MET A 78 31.07 7.45 -5.58
CA MET A 78 30.54 6.87 -6.81
C MET A 78 29.66 5.63 -6.52
N ALA A 79 30.09 4.79 -5.58
CA ALA A 79 29.34 3.63 -5.14
C ALA A 79 28.00 4.04 -4.48
N TYR A 80 28.04 5.05 -3.61
CA TYR A 80 26.84 5.63 -3.02
C TYR A 80 25.89 6.20 -4.08
N ALA A 81 26.42 6.97 -5.02
CA ALA A 81 25.64 7.55 -6.11
C ALA A 81 24.98 6.48 -6.98
N ALA A 82 25.67 5.37 -7.27
CA ALA A 82 25.13 4.25 -8.03
C ALA A 82 23.97 3.57 -7.29
N ALA A 83 24.11 3.31 -5.97
CA ALA A 83 23.05 2.76 -5.15
C ALA A 83 21.84 3.72 -5.05
N ALA A 84 22.11 5.03 -4.86
CA ALA A 84 21.07 6.04 -4.74
C ALA A 84 20.28 6.24 -6.06
N SER A 85 20.96 6.22 -7.20
CA SER A 85 20.33 6.30 -8.51
C SER A 85 19.40 5.11 -8.74
N TYR A 86 19.88 3.90 -8.47
CA TYR A 86 19.08 2.69 -8.59
C TYR A 86 17.84 2.73 -7.70
N ALA A 87 18.02 3.08 -6.41
CA ALA A 87 16.91 3.19 -5.47
C ALA A 87 15.84 4.17 -5.97
N LYS A 88 16.26 5.35 -6.43
CA LYS A 88 15.37 6.38 -6.96
C LYS A 88 14.59 5.91 -8.20
N GLU A 89 15.24 5.18 -9.11
CA GLU A 89 14.61 4.63 -10.31
C GLU A 89 13.48 3.64 -9.96
N HIS A 90 13.59 2.94 -8.83
CA HIS A 90 12.62 1.96 -8.34
C HIS A 90 11.62 2.52 -7.31
N GLY A 91 11.68 3.84 -7.07
CA GLY A 91 10.76 4.53 -6.15
C GLY A 91 11.13 4.33 -4.67
N ASP A 92 12.38 3.95 -4.41
CA ASP A 92 12.94 3.79 -3.08
C ASP A 92 13.77 5.00 -2.67
N THR A 93 14.02 5.11 -1.37
CA THR A 93 14.92 6.10 -0.81
C THR A 93 16.09 5.40 -0.13
N LEU A 94 17.31 5.71 -0.55
CA LEU A 94 18.51 5.26 0.14
C LEU A 94 18.69 6.00 1.47
N VAL A 95 18.80 5.25 2.56
CA VAL A 95 19.06 5.81 3.89
C VAL A 95 20.57 6.04 4.03
N ALA A 96 20.98 7.31 4.10
CA ALA A 96 22.41 7.66 4.10
C ALA A 96 23.19 7.02 5.27
N SER A 97 22.59 6.94 6.46
CA SER A 97 23.20 6.28 7.62
C SER A 97 23.29 4.75 7.50
N GLY A 98 22.47 4.18 6.61
CA GLY A 98 22.42 2.75 6.32
C GLY A 98 23.38 2.31 5.20
N PHE A 99 24.04 3.26 4.52
CA PHE A 99 25.09 2.93 3.55
C PHE A 99 26.44 2.75 4.25
N LYS A 100 27.00 1.55 4.18
CA LYS A 100 28.26 1.21 4.84
C LYS A 100 29.15 0.38 3.93
N ILE A 101 30.42 0.72 3.90
CA ILE A 101 31.44 -0.06 3.21
C ILE A 101 32.28 -0.78 4.28
N GLY A 102 32.26 -2.09 4.23
CA GLY A 102 32.99 -2.96 5.13
C GLY A 102 34.33 -3.44 4.52
N THR A 103 34.95 -4.39 5.20
CA THR A 103 36.18 -5.05 4.73
C THR A 103 35.86 -5.87 3.45
N ARG A 104 36.86 -6.00 2.56
CA ARG A 104 36.77 -6.74 1.31
C ARG A 104 35.64 -6.22 0.38
N HIS A 105 35.50 -4.91 0.31
CA HIS A 105 34.45 -4.25 -0.49
C HIS A 105 33.00 -4.69 -0.19
N ALA A 106 32.75 -5.27 1.00
CA ALA A 106 31.39 -5.56 1.40
C ALA A 106 30.58 -4.25 1.48
N VAL A 107 29.44 -4.18 0.77
CA VAL A 107 28.59 -3.01 0.79
C VAL A 107 27.27 -3.36 1.45
N THR A 108 26.90 -2.60 2.47
CA THR A 108 25.58 -2.65 3.11
C THR A 108 24.78 -1.46 2.66
N VAL A 109 23.55 -1.73 2.24
CA VAL A 109 22.58 -0.71 1.77
C VAL A 109 21.30 -0.88 2.56
N GLU A 110 20.75 0.22 3.03
CA GLU A 110 19.43 0.30 3.64
C GLU A 110 18.52 1.14 2.76
N LEU A 111 17.45 0.53 2.29
CA LEU A 111 16.41 1.20 1.49
C LEU A 111 15.12 1.34 2.27
N ARG A 112 14.42 2.42 1.98
CA ARG A 112 13.10 2.73 2.51
C ARG A 112 12.11 2.88 1.34
N ARG A 113 11.01 2.12 1.40
CA ARG A 113 9.91 2.18 0.44
C ARG A 113 8.60 2.47 1.14
N GLU A 114 7.80 3.35 0.57
CA GLU A 114 6.43 3.60 1.05
C GLU A 114 5.44 2.76 0.24
N ALA A 115 4.63 1.95 0.94
CA ALA A 115 3.56 1.20 0.31
C ALA A 115 2.43 2.14 -0.11
N ARG A 116 1.86 1.90 -1.29
CA ARG A 116 0.65 2.62 -1.75
C ARG A 116 -0.57 2.04 -1.04
N THR A 117 -1.10 2.78 -0.06
CA THR A 117 -2.24 2.34 0.74
C THR A 117 -3.44 3.27 0.56
N ILE A 118 -4.65 2.71 0.66
CA ILE A 118 -5.91 3.45 0.55
C ILE A 118 -6.39 3.87 1.94
N VAL A 119 -6.37 2.95 2.90
CA VAL A 119 -6.90 3.15 4.25
C VAL A 119 -5.81 3.23 5.30
N ALA A 120 -4.79 2.36 5.21
CA ALA A 120 -3.75 2.25 6.23
C ALA A 120 -2.96 3.55 6.42
N GLY A 121 -2.79 4.36 5.38
CA GLY A 121 -2.13 5.67 5.45
C GLY A 121 -2.87 6.70 6.30
N PHE A 122 -4.18 6.56 6.48
CA PHE A 122 -5.02 7.47 7.29
C PHE A 122 -5.13 7.06 8.76
N VAL A 123 -4.78 5.82 9.11
CA VAL A 123 -4.87 5.30 10.47
C VAL A 123 -3.52 5.46 11.17
N PRO A 124 -3.38 6.36 12.16
CA PRO A 124 -2.07 6.69 12.77
C PRO A 124 -1.32 5.48 13.33
N ARG A 125 -2.03 4.51 13.91
CA ARG A 125 -1.44 3.29 14.46
C ARG A 125 -0.96 2.30 13.40
N VAL A 126 -1.50 2.37 12.19
CA VAL A 126 -1.18 1.46 11.09
C VAL A 126 -0.16 2.09 10.13
N LYS A 127 -0.13 3.41 10.08
CA LYS A 127 0.78 4.18 9.20
C LYS A 127 2.25 3.76 9.33
N GLN A 128 2.70 3.39 10.52
CA GLN A 128 4.09 2.92 10.73
C GLN A 128 4.43 1.64 9.94
N TYR A 129 3.44 0.82 9.60
CA TYR A 129 3.63 -0.41 8.82
C TYR A 129 3.56 -0.18 7.31
N THR A 130 3.19 1.02 6.85
CA THR A 130 3.17 1.35 5.42
C THR A 130 4.56 1.67 4.87
N VAL A 131 5.55 1.73 5.73
CA VAL A 131 6.94 1.97 5.35
C VAL A 131 7.72 0.67 5.49
N ALA A 132 8.20 0.15 4.37
CA ALA A 132 9.12 -0.97 4.34
C ALA A 132 10.56 -0.44 4.48
N VAL A 133 11.33 -1.05 5.37
CA VAL A 133 12.77 -0.81 5.51
C VAL A 133 13.48 -2.14 5.24
N ALA A 134 14.39 -2.15 4.28
CA ALA A 134 15.15 -3.31 3.90
C ALA A 134 16.64 -3.02 3.95
N THR A 135 17.40 -3.95 4.55
CA THR A 135 18.85 -3.87 4.61
C THR A 135 19.44 -5.08 3.91
N ALA A 136 20.33 -4.85 2.97
CA ALA A 136 21.07 -5.90 2.29
C ALA A 136 22.57 -5.65 2.35
N THR A 137 23.33 -6.73 2.45
CA THR A 137 24.79 -6.69 2.39
C THR A 137 25.26 -7.59 1.26
N PHE A 138 25.93 -7.01 0.29
CA PHE A 138 26.62 -7.76 -0.76
C PHE A 138 28.09 -7.94 -0.39
N ARG A 139 28.59 -9.16 -0.56
CA ARG A 139 30.00 -9.51 -0.43
C ARG A 139 30.43 -10.25 -1.69
N ASP A 140 31.59 -9.88 -2.22
CA ASP A 140 32.18 -10.61 -3.34
C ASP A 140 32.52 -12.03 -2.87
N PRO A 141 31.95 -13.09 -3.49
CA PRO A 141 32.40 -14.45 -3.22
C PRO A 141 33.83 -14.59 -3.79
N LEU A 142 34.78 -14.95 -2.95
CA LEU A 142 36.15 -15.25 -3.30
C LEU A 142 36.24 -16.46 -4.20
#